data_ef164eadf897c177701befb5b0550512
#
_entry.id   ef164eadf897c177701befb5b0550512
#
_cell.length_a   1.000
_cell.length_b   1.000
_cell.length_c   1.000
_cell.angle_alpha   90.00
_cell.angle_beta   90.00
_cell.angle_gamma   90.00
#
_symmetry.space_group_name_H-M   'P 1'
#
loop_
_entity.id
_entity.type
_entity.pdbx_description
1 polymer ?
#
loop_
_entity_poly.entity_id
_entity_poly.type
_entity_poly.pdbx_seq_one_letter_code
_entity_poly.pdbx_strand_id
1 'polypeptide(L)'
;QLSLTTAFNHYFGEGDCCALDTTYRFNGRIGEIANGFIQQNPHQLSKPLNSLMAGDKKAVTLLADDKLDDLLDKLSGYVKPEQRILLLARYHHLKPEALNKAATRWPHLQLDFMTIHASKGQQADYVIVLGLQEGVDAFPAPARESIIEEALLPQPEDFPDAEERRLLYVALTRARHRVWLLFNKAQPSPFVEILQALDVPVARKP
;
A
#
# COMPACT_ATOMS: atom_id res chain seq x y z
N GLN A 1 -2.61 -19.42 -5.44
CA GLN A 1 -4.02 -19.84 -5.29
C GLN A 1 -4.39 -19.76 -3.82
N LEU A 2 -5.36 -18.92 -3.50
CA LEU A 2 -5.80 -18.74 -2.10
C LEU A 2 -6.36 -20.07 -1.55
N SER A 3 -7.08 -20.83 -2.38
CA SER A 3 -7.67 -22.11 -2.01
C SER A 3 -6.67 -23.14 -1.47
N LEU A 4 -5.44 -23.17 -1.98
CA LEU A 4 -4.41 -24.09 -1.48
C LEU A 4 -3.97 -23.75 -0.03
N THR A 5 -4.03 -22.50 0.34
CA THR A 5 -3.67 -22.06 1.70
C THR A 5 -4.85 -22.07 2.67
N THR A 6 -6.07 -21.77 2.19
CA THR A 6 -7.28 -21.78 3.02
C THR A 6 -7.82 -23.18 3.29
N ALA A 7 -7.63 -24.11 2.35
CA ALA A 7 -8.05 -25.49 2.45
C ALA A 7 -6.86 -26.47 2.55
N PHE A 8 -5.78 -26.05 3.24
CA PHE A 8 -4.54 -26.83 3.32
C PHE A 8 -4.76 -28.27 3.77
N ASN A 9 -5.52 -28.48 4.84
CA ASN A 9 -5.80 -29.81 5.37
C ASN A 9 -6.60 -30.70 4.41
N HIS A 10 -7.41 -30.09 3.53
CA HIS A 10 -8.16 -30.82 2.51
C HIS A 10 -7.23 -31.40 1.42
N TYR A 11 -6.18 -30.65 1.05
CA TYR A 11 -5.26 -31.04 -0.04
C TYR A 11 -4.06 -31.85 0.46
N PHE A 12 -3.59 -31.59 1.68
CA PHE A 12 -2.31 -32.11 2.19
C PHE A 12 -2.45 -32.99 3.45
N GLY A 13 -3.69 -33.16 3.97
CA GLY A 13 -3.93 -33.91 5.21
C GLY A 13 -3.76 -33.06 6.47
N GLU A 14 -4.00 -33.69 7.63
CA GLU A 14 -3.85 -33.01 8.93
C GLU A 14 -2.39 -32.66 9.19
N GLY A 15 -2.15 -31.44 9.61
CA GLY A 15 -0.83 -30.90 9.96
C GLY A 15 -0.92 -29.82 11.03
N ASP A 16 0.18 -29.58 11.72
CA ASP A 16 0.28 -28.54 12.73
C ASP A 16 0.27 -27.15 12.07
N CYS A 17 -0.75 -26.34 12.39
CA CYS A 17 -0.86 -24.96 11.93
C CYS A 17 -0.27 -24.00 12.94
N CYS A 18 0.88 -23.42 12.63
CA CYS A 18 1.48 -22.35 13.42
C CYS A 18 1.14 -20.98 12.84
N ALA A 19 0.44 -20.13 13.59
CA ALA A 19 0.18 -18.76 13.20
C ALA A 19 1.30 -17.83 13.66
N LEU A 20 1.93 -17.13 12.69
CA LEU A 20 2.81 -15.99 12.99
C LEU A 20 1.94 -14.73 13.05
N ASP A 21 1.50 -14.35 14.24
CA ASP A 21 0.53 -13.29 14.50
C ASP A 21 1.18 -11.95 14.90
N THR A 22 2.46 -11.97 15.24
CA THR A 22 3.19 -10.79 15.71
C THR A 22 4.15 -10.27 14.66
N THR A 23 4.10 -8.96 14.40
CA THR A 23 5.00 -8.28 13.48
C THR A 23 5.80 -7.20 14.18
N TYR A 24 7.08 -7.10 13.80
CA TYR A 24 8.02 -6.03 14.21
C TYR A 24 8.29 -5.06 13.05
N ARG A 25 7.61 -5.25 11.91
CA ARG A 25 7.96 -4.61 10.65
C ARG A 25 7.47 -3.18 10.54
N PHE A 26 6.28 -2.91 11.06
CA PHE A 26 5.58 -1.64 10.85
C PHE A 26 4.81 -1.20 12.09
N ASN A 27 4.49 0.09 12.13
CA ASN A 27 3.63 0.71 13.14
C ASN A 27 2.28 0.01 13.25
N GLY A 28 1.74 -0.14 14.47
CA GLY A 28 0.49 -0.85 14.72
C GLY A 28 -0.69 -0.31 13.94
N ARG A 29 -0.78 1.02 13.77
CA ARG A 29 -1.85 1.65 12.99
C ARG A 29 -1.77 1.30 11.50
N ILE A 30 -0.56 1.17 10.93
CA ILE A 30 -0.39 0.70 9.55
C ILE A 30 -0.95 -0.72 9.40
N GLY A 31 -0.62 -1.60 10.35
CA GLY A 31 -1.14 -2.97 10.37
C GLY A 31 -2.66 -3.04 10.48
N GLU A 32 -3.23 -2.24 11.37
CA GLU A 32 -4.69 -2.15 11.58
C GLU A 32 -5.42 -1.72 10.29
N ILE A 33 -4.96 -0.63 9.66
CA ILE A 33 -5.56 -0.13 8.41
C ILE A 33 -5.37 -1.14 7.27
N ALA A 34 -4.15 -1.66 7.08
CA ALA A 34 -3.88 -2.62 6.03
C ALA A 34 -4.73 -3.90 6.18
N ASN A 35 -4.84 -4.40 7.40
CA ASN A 35 -5.64 -5.58 7.70
C ASN A 35 -7.15 -5.31 7.53
N GLY A 36 -7.67 -4.22 8.07
CA GLY A 36 -9.07 -3.82 7.88
C GLY A 36 -9.43 -3.60 6.41
N PHE A 37 -8.49 -3.09 5.60
CA PHE A 37 -8.68 -2.89 4.17
C PHE A 37 -8.75 -4.21 3.40
N ILE A 38 -7.81 -5.13 3.64
CA ILE A 38 -7.74 -6.39 2.90
C ILE A 38 -8.82 -7.39 3.33
N GLN A 39 -9.23 -7.38 4.59
CA GLN A 39 -10.25 -8.29 5.13
C GLN A 39 -11.68 -7.95 4.71
N GLN A 40 -11.91 -6.86 4.00
CA GLN A 40 -13.20 -6.64 3.35
C GLN A 40 -13.50 -7.73 2.31
N ASN A 41 -12.48 -8.40 1.78
CA ASN A 41 -12.64 -9.60 0.96
C ASN A 41 -12.88 -10.80 1.89
N PRO A 42 -14.11 -11.42 1.87
CA PRO A 42 -14.44 -12.55 2.74
C PRO A 42 -13.63 -13.81 2.44
N HIS A 43 -13.03 -13.90 1.25
CA HIS A 43 -12.16 -15.03 0.87
C HIS A 43 -10.73 -14.88 1.38
N GLN A 44 -10.39 -13.72 1.93
CA GLN A 44 -9.06 -13.49 2.49
C GLN A 44 -8.89 -14.23 3.81
N LEU A 45 -7.71 -14.84 4.01
CA LEU A 45 -7.36 -15.43 5.30
C LEU A 45 -7.42 -14.36 6.40
N SER A 46 -8.29 -14.57 7.38
CA SER A 46 -8.30 -13.74 8.58
C SER A 46 -7.07 -14.07 9.42
N LYS A 47 -6.15 -13.11 9.50
CA LYS A 47 -4.94 -13.24 10.29
C LYS A 47 -4.87 -12.07 11.26
N PRO A 48 -4.99 -12.31 12.57
CA PRO A 48 -4.72 -11.26 13.55
C PRO A 48 -3.25 -10.84 13.40
N LEU A 49 -3.00 -9.56 13.18
CA LEU A 49 -1.67 -8.98 13.11
C LEU A 49 -1.48 -8.08 14.33
N ASN A 50 -0.68 -8.54 15.27
CA ASN A 50 -0.28 -7.77 16.44
C ASN A 50 1.05 -7.08 16.14
N SER A 51 1.09 -5.74 16.17
CA SER A 51 2.34 -5.00 16.09
C SER A 51 2.80 -4.60 17.49
N LEU A 52 4.06 -4.81 17.80
CA LEU A 52 4.68 -4.34 19.04
C LEU A 52 5.09 -2.85 18.98
N MET A 53 5.02 -2.23 17.80
CA MET A 53 5.29 -0.79 17.66
C MET A 53 4.01 -0.01 17.97
N ALA A 54 4.12 1.00 18.86
CA ALA A 54 3.00 1.86 19.24
C ALA A 54 2.33 2.49 18.00
N GLY A 55 0.99 2.48 18.00
CA GLY A 55 0.19 3.05 16.92
C GLY A 55 0.10 4.58 17.02
N ASP A 56 0.55 5.31 16.00
CA ASP A 56 0.22 6.72 15.81
C ASP A 56 -1.00 6.84 14.88
N LYS A 57 -2.05 7.52 15.33
CA LYS A 57 -3.27 7.74 14.51
C LYS A 57 -2.99 8.35 13.14
N LYS A 58 -1.90 9.10 13.00
CA LYS A 58 -1.47 9.73 11.75
C LYS A 58 -0.48 8.87 10.95
N ALA A 59 -0.22 7.63 11.37
CA ALA A 59 0.73 6.77 10.67
C ALA A 59 0.29 6.43 9.24
N VAL A 60 -0.99 6.48 8.94
CA VAL A 60 -1.54 6.45 7.57
C VAL A 60 -2.34 7.72 7.35
N THR A 61 -2.08 8.43 6.25
CA THR A 61 -2.72 9.73 5.97
C THR A 61 -3.01 9.84 4.47
N LEU A 62 -4.23 10.24 4.12
CA LEU A 62 -4.61 10.62 2.77
C LEU A 62 -4.20 12.08 2.51
N LEU A 63 -3.61 12.34 1.36
CA LEU A 63 -3.17 13.66 0.94
C LEU A 63 -3.46 13.86 -0.54
N ALA A 64 -3.79 15.07 -0.95
CA ALA A 64 -3.97 15.35 -2.35
C ALA A 64 -2.65 15.27 -3.13
N ASP A 65 -2.70 14.79 -4.37
CA ASP A 65 -1.54 14.57 -5.24
C ASP A 65 -0.73 15.85 -5.52
N ASP A 66 -1.41 17.00 -5.61
CA ASP A 66 -0.78 18.33 -5.76
C ASP A 66 0.10 18.75 -4.57
N LYS A 67 0.14 17.96 -3.49
CA LYS A 67 0.87 18.24 -2.25
C LYS A 67 2.16 17.45 -2.08
N LEU A 68 2.62 16.76 -3.11
CA LEU A 68 3.84 15.95 -3.01
C LEU A 68 5.07 16.81 -2.66
N ASP A 69 5.25 17.92 -3.35
CA ASP A 69 6.40 18.81 -3.13
C ASP A 69 6.38 19.42 -1.72
N ASP A 70 5.21 19.90 -1.28
CA ASP A 70 5.01 20.42 0.08
C ASP A 70 5.32 19.33 1.13
N LEU A 71 4.97 18.08 0.85
CA LEU A 71 5.26 16.94 1.71
C LEU A 71 6.77 16.67 1.79
N LEU A 72 7.46 16.66 0.65
CA LEU A 72 8.91 16.42 0.61
C LEU A 72 9.67 17.57 1.28
N ASP A 73 9.26 18.84 1.10
CA ASP A 73 9.80 19.97 1.79
C ASP A 73 9.66 19.83 3.32
N LYS A 74 8.49 19.40 3.80
CA LYS A 74 8.26 19.15 5.22
C LYS A 74 9.10 17.98 5.74
N LEU A 75 9.17 16.87 4.99
CA LEU A 75 9.98 15.69 5.37
C LEU A 75 11.45 16.06 5.48
N SER A 76 11.94 16.95 4.62
CA SER A 76 13.33 17.43 4.67
C SER A 76 13.67 18.16 5.97
N GLY A 77 12.67 18.64 6.70
CA GLY A 77 12.88 19.32 7.98
C GLY A 77 13.05 18.38 9.19
N TYR A 78 12.67 17.11 9.10
CA TYR A 78 12.73 16.19 10.24
C TYR A 78 13.19 14.77 9.97
N VAL A 79 13.21 14.33 8.69
CA VAL A 79 13.70 13.00 8.33
C VAL A 79 15.22 12.99 8.43
N LYS A 80 15.75 12.00 9.11
CA LYS A 80 17.19 11.87 9.30
C LYS A 80 17.87 11.31 8.04
N PRO A 81 19.14 11.64 7.78
CA PRO A 81 19.83 11.20 6.56
C PRO A 81 19.93 9.68 6.39
N GLU A 82 19.88 8.92 7.48
CA GLU A 82 19.90 7.45 7.45
C GLU A 82 18.52 6.82 7.17
N GLN A 83 17.43 7.63 7.19
CA GLN A 83 16.07 7.15 6.98
C GLN A 83 15.70 7.20 5.51
N ARG A 84 15.10 6.13 5.04
CA ARG A 84 14.72 5.95 3.65
C ARG A 84 13.25 6.30 3.42
N ILE A 85 12.97 7.06 2.37
CA ILE A 85 11.64 7.37 1.88
C ILE A 85 11.45 6.64 0.55
N LEU A 86 10.41 5.82 0.47
CA LEU A 86 10.09 5.05 -0.73
C LEU A 86 8.80 5.57 -1.36
N LEU A 87 8.90 6.08 -2.59
CA LEU A 87 7.76 6.45 -3.40
C LEU A 87 7.32 5.23 -4.21
N LEU A 88 6.03 4.89 -4.10
CA LEU A 88 5.43 3.73 -4.76
C LEU A 88 4.30 4.17 -5.67
N ALA A 89 4.25 3.63 -6.87
CA ALA A 89 3.14 3.82 -7.80
C ALA A 89 2.72 2.49 -8.44
N ARG A 90 1.49 2.44 -8.95
CA ARG A 90 1.01 1.28 -9.72
C ARG A 90 1.82 1.09 -11.01
N TYR A 91 2.18 2.19 -11.67
CA TYR A 91 2.89 2.22 -12.93
C TYR A 91 4.21 2.97 -12.85
N HIS A 92 5.20 2.54 -13.63
CA HIS A 92 6.55 3.15 -13.60
C HIS A 92 6.57 4.58 -14.14
N HIS A 93 5.74 4.89 -15.14
CA HIS A 93 5.69 6.23 -15.75
C HIS A 93 5.07 7.30 -14.84
N LEU A 94 4.44 6.90 -13.71
CA LEU A 94 3.99 7.82 -12.67
C LEU A 94 5.13 8.33 -11.76
N LYS A 95 6.38 8.08 -12.13
CA LYS A 95 7.53 8.65 -11.42
C LYS A 95 7.46 10.18 -11.44
N PRO A 96 7.41 10.85 -10.27
CA PRO A 96 7.31 12.30 -10.21
C PRO A 96 8.54 13.00 -10.79
N GLU A 97 8.33 14.04 -11.59
CA GLU A 97 9.43 14.88 -12.11
C GLU A 97 10.25 15.53 -11.01
N ALA A 98 9.64 15.82 -9.87
CA ALA A 98 10.32 16.36 -8.69
C ALA A 98 11.55 15.52 -8.28
N LEU A 99 11.52 14.20 -8.50
CA LEU A 99 12.64 13.32 -8.19
C LEU A 99 13.87 13.56 -9.07
N ASN A 100 13.72 14.14 -10.27
CA ASN A 100 14.84 14.49 -11.13
C ASN A 100 15.69 15.63 -10.55
N LYS A 101 15.09 16.43 -9.66
CA LYS A 101 15.75 17.54 -8.96
C LYS A 101 15.99 17.25 -7.48
N ALA A 102 15.73 16.02 -7.04
CA ALA A 102 15.77 15.65 -5.62
C ALA A 102 17.15 15.89 -4.99
N ALA A 103 18.22 15.51 -5.68
CA ALA A 103 19.59 15.72 -5.20
C ALA A 103 19.96 17.18 -4.95
N THR A 104 19.31 18.11 -5.66
CA THR A 104 19.55 19.57 -5.49
C THR A 104 18.59 20.16 -4.46
N ARG A 105 17.32 19.75 -4.49
CA ARG A 105 16.28 20.35 -3.61
C ARG A 105 16.27 19.73 -2.21
N TRP A 106 16.52 18.41 -2.11
CA TRP A 106 16.49 17.67 -0.84
C TRP A 106 17.74 16.77 -0.70
N PRO A 107 18.95 17.33 -0.68
CA PRO A 107 20.21 16.57 -0.82
C PRO A 107 20.46 15.55 0.28
N HIS A 108 19.79 15.67 1.41
CA HIS A 108 19.93 14.76 2.56
C HIS A 108 18.84 13.70 2.64
N LEU A 109 17.79 13.78 1.80
CA LEU A 109 16.75 12.77 1.77
C LEU A 109 17.17 11.57 0.90
N GLN A 110 17.06 10.39 1.44
CA GLN A 110 17.17 9.15 0.66
C GLN A 110 15.82 8.83 0.01
N LEU A 111 15.63 9.29 -1.21
CA LEU A 111 14.39 9.11 -2.00
C LEU A 111 14.58 8.04 -3.05
N ASP A 112 13.80 6.98 -2.98
CA ASP A 112 13.72 5.92 -3.99
C ASP A 112 12.33 5.87 -4.60
N PHE A 113 12.26 5.49 -5.88
CA PHE A 113 10.99 5.25 -6.58
C PHE A 113 10.99 3.86 -7.21
N MET A 114 9.87 3.15 -7.05
CA MET A 114 9.62 1.89 -7.76
C MET A 114 8.11 1.63 -7.89
N THR A 115 7.75 0.66 -8.71
CA THR A 115 6.36 0.17 -8.74
C THR A 115 6.05 -0.63 -7.47
N ILE A 116 4.75 -0.67 -7.09
CA ILE A 116 4.33 -1.45 -5.93
C ILE A 116 4.70 -2.93 -6.11
N HIS A 117 4.61 -3.48 -7.32
CA HIS A 117 5.03 -4.86 -7.61
C HIS A 117 6.52 -5.09 -7.32
N ALA A 118 7.38 -4.16 -7.75
CA ALA A 118 8.82 -4.25 -7.53
C ALA A 118 9.20 -4.07 -6.05
N SER A 119 8.32 -3.49 -5.24
CA SER A 119 8.57 -3.26 -3.82
C SER A 119 8.41 -4.50 -2.94
N LYS A 120 7.99 -5.63 -3.51
CA LYS A 120 7.85 -6.88 -2.76
C LYS A 120 9.18 -7.30 -2.15
N GLY A 121 9.19 -7.47 -0.82
CA GLY A 121 10.42 -7.75 -0.06
C GLY A 121 11.19 -6.50 0.40
N GLN A 122 10.88 -5.31 -0.12
CA GLN A 122 11.50 -4.05 0.31
C GLN A 122 10.85 -3.48 1.58
N GLN A 123 11.58 -2.59 2.26
CA GLN A 123 11.11 -1.82 3.41
C GLN A 123 11.73 -0.43 3.38
N ALA A 124 11.02 0.56 3.93
CA ALA A 124 11.50 1.90 4.13
C ALA A 124 10.95 2.48 5.44
N ASP A 125 11.57 3.52 5.96
CA ASP A 125 11.07 4.20 7.15
C ASP A 125 9.76 4.90 6.87
N TYR A 126 9.66 5.51 5.70
CA TYR A 126 8.49 6.23 5.21
C TYR A 126 8.10 5.76 3.81
N VAL A 127 6.81 5.72 3.51
CA VAL A 127 6.29 5.38 2.19
C VAL A 127 5.32 6.44 1.71
N ILE A 128 5.42 6.81 0.44
CA ILE A 128 4.48 7.68 -0.25
C ILE A 128 3.90 6.88 -1.42
N VAL A 129 2.61 6.58 -1.36
CA VAL A 129 1.90 5.89 -2.44
C VAL A 129 1.27 6.93 -3.35
N LEU A 130 1.55 6.84 -4.64
CA LEU A 130 1.12 7.77 -5.67
C LEU A 130 0.02 7.18 -6.54
N GLY A 131 -0.83 8.04 -7.11
CA GLY A 131 -1.76 7.67 -8.16
C GLY A 131 -2.99 6.91 -7.67
N LEU A 132 -3.51 7.21 -6.46
CA LEU A 132 -4.82 6.73 -6.05
C LEU A 132 -5.90 7.53 -6.80
N GLN A 133 -6.25 7.08 -8.01
CA GLN A 133 -7.15 7.77 -8.92
C GLN A 133 -7.98 6.81 -9.76
N GLU A 134 -9.06 7.32 -10.34
CA GLU A 134 -9.82 6.67 -11.41
C GLU A 134 -9.36 7.14 -12.79
N GLY A 135 -9.90 6.54 -13.85
CA GLY A 135 -9.65 6.93 -15.23
C GLY A 135 -8.31 6.45 -15.77
N VAL A 136 -7.54 7.35 -16.36
CA VAL A 136 -6.23 7.03 -16.91
C VAL A 136 -5.27 6.68 -15.76
N ASP A 137 -4.54 5.58 -15.93
CA ASP A 137 -3.62 5.06 -14.91
C ASP A 137 -4.28 4.78 -13.54
N ALA A 138 -5.54 4.34 -13.57
CA ALA A 138 -6.33 4.06 -12.38
C ALA A 138 -5.62 3.11 -11.41
N PHE A 139 -5.85 3.35 -10.13
CA PHE A 139 -5.54 2.41 -9.06
C PHE A 139 -6.72 2.39 -8.07
N PRO A 140 -7.54 1.32 -8.07
CA PRO A 140 -7.37 0.03 -8.75
C PRO A 140 -7.40 0.14 -10.28
N ALA A 141 -6.56 -0.67 -10.93
CA ALA A 141 -6.59 -0.82 -12.37
C ALA A 141 -7.84 -1.61 -12.78
N PRO A 142 -8.55 -1.23 -13.86
CA PRO A 142 -9.67 -2.01 -14.35
C PRO A 142 -9.23 -3.44 -14.69
N ALA A 143 -10.08 -4.41 -14.40
CA ALA A 143 -9.83 -5.80 -14.75
C ALA A 143 -9.56 -5.88 -16.26
N ARG A 144 -8.44 -6.51 -16.64
CA ARG A 144 -8.17 -6.82 -18.05
C ARG A 144 -8.94 -8.08 -18.39
N GLU A 145 -9.92 -7.98 -19.26
CA GLU A 145 -10.53 -9.12 -19.90
C GLU A 145 -9.51 -9.74 -20.87
N SER A 146 -8.73 -10.69 -20.41
CA SER A 146 -7.87 -11.50 -21.26
C SER A 146 -8.50 -12.87 -21.43
N ILE A 147 -9.08 -13.12 -22.59
CA ILE A 147 -9.70 -14.42 -22.95
C ILE A 147 -8.73 -15.59 -22.76
N ILE A 148 -7.41 -15.34 -22.91
CA ILE A 148 -6.36 -16.36 -22.75
C ILE A 148 -6.07 -16.62 -21.26
N GLU A 149 -6.09 -15.58 -20.43
CA GLU A 149 -5.89 -15.72 -18.99
C GLU A 149 -7.10 -16.38 -18.33
N GLU A 150 -8.33 -16.08 -18.76
CA GLU A 150 -9.56 -16.75 -18.29
C GLU A 150 -9.57 -18.26 -18.56
N ALA A 151 -9.00 -18.69 -19.70
CA ALA A 151 -8.94 -20.10 -20.07
C ALA A 151 -7.84 -20.90 -19.33
N LEU A 152 -6.81 -20.24 -18.82
CA LEU A 152 -5.62 -20.88 -18.24
C LEU A 152 -5.49 -20.71 -16.72
N LEU A 153 -6.19 -19.75 -16.14
CA LEU A 153 -6.18 -19.54 -14.70
C LEU A 153 -7.39 -20.20 -14.03
N PRO A 154 -7.22 -20.75 -12.84
CA PRO A 154 -8.36 -21.17 -12.02
C PRO A 154 -9.22 -19.95 -11.74
N GLN A 155 -10.53 -20.15 -11.65
CA GLN A 155 -11.58 -19.13 -11.59
C GLN A 155 -11.15 -17.83 -10.92
N PRO A 156 -11.38 -16.66 -11.56
CA PRO A 156 -11.09 -15.37 -10.94
C PRO A 156 -11.82 -15.25 -9.60
N GLU A 157 -11.20 -14.60 -8.64
CA GLU A 157 -11.88 -14.30 -7.38
C GLU A 157 -13.08 -13.39 -7.65
N ASP A 158 -14.27 -13.79 -7.21
CA ASP A 158 -15.52 -13.04 -7.37
C ASP A 158 -15.56 -11.72 -6.57
N PHE A 159 -14.47 -11.35 -5.90
CA PHE A 159 -14.42 -10.13 -5.11
C PHE A 159 -13.80 -8.97 -5.92
N PRO A 160 -14.49 -7.79 -5.99
CA PRO A 160 -14.02 -6.66 -6.77
C PRO A 160 -12.60 -6.22 -6.39
N ASP A 161 -11.76 -6.02 -7.40
CA ASP A 161 -10.39 -5.51 -7.26
C ASP A 161 -9.51 -6.32 -6.30
N ALA A 162 -9.76 -7.61 -6.12
CA ALA A 162 -9.08 -8.45 -5.13
C ALA A 162 -7.54 -8.37 -5.24
N GLU A 163 -6.99 -8.40 -6.45
CA GLU A 163 -5.55 -8.28 -6.69
C GLU A 163 -5.03 -6.87 -6.40
N GLU A 164 -5.73 -5.84 -6.85
CA GLU A 164 -5.36 -4.45 -6.62
C GLU A 164 -5.44 -4.08 -5.12
N ARG A 165 -6.37 -4.70 -4.39
CA ARG A 165 -6.43 -4.59 -2.91
C ARG A 165 -5.21 -5.21 -2.24
N ARG A 166 -4.77 -6.39 -2.69
CA ARG A 166 -3.51 -6.99 -2.20
C ARG A 166 -2.32 -6.11 -2.53
N LEU A 167 -2.34 -5.47 -3.69
CA LEU A 167 -1.28 -4.56 -4.09
C LEU A 167 -1.20 -3.34 -3.16
N LEU A 168 -2.34 -2.72 -2.82
CA LEU A 168 -2.36 -1.63 -1.84
C LEU A 168 -1.95 -2.10 -0.43
N TYR A 169 -2.37 -3.30 -0.01
CA TYR A 169 -1.89 -3.92 1.22
C TYR A 169 -0.36 -4.06 1.25
N VAL A 170 0.23 -4.51 0.13
CA VAL A 170 1.69 -4.58 -0.01
C VAL A 170 2.30 -3.19 0.15
N ALA A 171 1.78 -2.17 -0.52
CA ALA A 171 2.30 -0.81 -0.44
C ALA A 171 2.26 -0.26 1.00
N LEU A 172 1.13 -0.40 1.69
CA LEU A 172 0.96 0.02 3.09
C LEU A 172 2.01 -0.62 4.01
N THR A 173 2.20 -1.94 3.87
CA THR A 173 3.08 -2.73 4.74
C THR A 173 4.58 -2.61 4.40
N ARG A 174 4.96 -1.73 3.48
CA ARG A 174 6.39 -1.41 3.21
C ARG A 174 6.95 -0.40 4.19
N ALA A 175 6.11 0.44 4.79
CA ALA A 175 6.55 1.48 5.71
C ALA A 175 6.74 0.96 7.14
N ARG A 176 7.80 1.41 7.81
CA ARG A 176 8.00 1.16 9.25
C ARG A 176 7.23 2.15 10.11
N HIS A 177 7.25 3.43 9.76
CA HIS A 177 6.75 4.52 10.60
C HIS A 177 5.49 5.18 10.05
N ARG A 178 5.48 5.57 8.77
CA ARG A 178 4.37 6.35 8.19
C ARG A 178 4.15 6.08 6.72
N VAL A 179 2.88 6.19 6.31
CA VAL A 179 2.43 6.13 4.91
C VAL A 179 1.60 7.36 4.58
N TRP A 180 1.93 8.02 3.48
CA TRP A 180 1.05 9.00 2.83
C TRP A 180 0.50 8.39 1.54
N LEU A 181 -0.80 8.51 1.36
CA LEU A 181 -1.54 8.00 0.22
C LEU A 181 -2.01 9.20 -0.59
N LEU A 182 -1.37 9.45 -1.73
CA LEU A 182 -1.65 10.60 -2.58
C LEU A 182 -2.74 10.26 -3.59
N PHE A 183 -3.82 11.03 -3.55
CA PHE A 183 -5.00 10.81 -4.39
C PHE A 183 -5.34 12.03 -5.24
N ASN A 184 -5.89 11.78 -6.43
CA ASN A 184 -6.41 12.83 -7.31
C ASN A 184 -7.74 13.35 -6.79
N LYS A 185 -7.84 14.66 -6.54
CA LYS A 185 -9.06 15.29 -6.01
C LYS A 185 -10.21 15.29 -6.99
N ALA A 186 -9.94 15.38 -8.29
CA ALA A 186 -10.96 15.44 -9.31
C ALA A 186 -11.55 14.06 -9.64
N GLN A 187 -10.72 13.03 -9.54
CA GLN A 187 -11.06 11.64 -9.83
C GLN A 187 -10.44 10.71 -8.77
N PRO A 188 -10.93 10.77 -7.53
CA PRO A 188 -10.36 9.96 -6.45
C PRO A 188 -10.63 8.47 -6.68
N SER A 189 -9.64 7.66 -6.34
CA SER A 189 -9.77 6.20 -6.32
C SER A 189 -10.92 5.75 -5.40
N PRO A 190 -11.69 4.70 -5.75
CA PRO A 190 -12.66 4.10 -4.84
C PRO A 190 -12.02 3.61 -3.52
N PHE A 191 -10.73 3.33 -3.52
CA PHE A 191 -10.01 2.97 -2.30
C PHE A 191 -9.93 4.12 -1.28
N VAL A 192 -10.06 5.36 -1.72
CA VAL A 192 -10.07 6.54 -0.83
C VAL A 192 -11.25 6.50 0.14
N GLU A 193 -12.46 6.22 -0.36
CA GLU A 193 -13.67 6.12 0.48
C GLU A 193 -13.55 4.98 1.49
N ILE A 194 -13.03 3.83 1.05
CA ILE A 194 -12.78 2.68 1.91
C ILE A 194 -11.81 3.02 3.04
N LEU A 195 -10.72 3.71 2.71
CA LEU A 195 -9.70 4.12 3.69
C LEU A 195 -10.26 5.15 4.68
N GLN A 196 -11.11 6.07 4.21
CA GLN A 196 -11.81 7.02 5.08
C GLN A 196 -12.77 6.30 6.05
N ALA A 197 -13.48 5.26 5.58
CA ALA A 197 -14.33 4.42 6.43
C ALA A 197 -13.54 3.65 7.51
N LEU A 198 -12.23 3.48 7.31
CA LEU A 198 -11.28 2.92 8.28
C LEU A 198 -10.59 3.99 9.14
N ASP A 199 -11.18 5.20 9.24
CA ASP A 199 -10.64 6.32 10.01
C ASP A 199 -9.25 6.79 9.56
N VAL A 200 -8.91 6.66 8.26
CA VAL A 200 -7.71 7.28 7.70
C VAL A 200 -7.98 8.77 7.47
N PRO A 201 -7.24 9.67 8.15
CA PRO A 201 -7.48 11.10 8.03
C PRO A 201 -7.07 11.64 6.66
N VAL A 202 -7.87 12.58 6.13
CA VAL A 202 -7.50 13.40 4.98
C VAL A 202 -6.82 14.68 5.48
N ALA A 203 -5.55 14.84 5.18
CA ALA A 203 -4.82 16.04 5.55
C ALA A 203 -5.01 17.14 4.51
N ARG A 204 -5.32 18.35 4.96
CA ARG A 204 -5.39 19.57 4.12
C ARG A 204 -3.99 20.11 3.81
N LYS A 205 -3.04 19.86 4.71
CA LYS A 205 -1.61 20.19 4.59
C LYS A 205 -0.80 18.99 5.06
N PRO A 206 0.36 18.71 4.48
CA PRO A 206 1.23 17.63 4.89
C PRO A 206 1.78 17.78 6.30
#